data_719ab12e81a918f8629fcad672c35346
#
_entry.id   719ab12e81a918f8629fcad672c35346
#
_cell.length_a   1.000
_cell.length_b   1.000
_cell.length_c   1.000
_cell.angle_alpha   90.00
_cell.angle_beta   90.00
_cell.angle_gamma   90.00
#
_symmetry.space_group_name_H-M   'P 1'
#
loop_
_entity.id
_entity.type
_entity.pdbx_description
1 polymer ?
#
loop_
_entity_poly.entity_id
_entity_poly.type
_entity_poly.pdbx_seq_one_letter_code
_entity_poly.pdbx_strand_id
1 'polypeptide(L)'
;QLAFPMPTSIPASKSAAATSIIRAPAKKPPVQVSQASLRSDDPSYLTLGAGYYDINDNQGAAEFRLEWRFKEMFWKIHPFVGLMGTSDAAVYGYGGIAFDWKLGKFVFTPSFAAGAYRDGDGKDLGHVIEFRSALEIAYEFDNRHRLGLIFYHLSNASLADNNPGTEVLSLGYSIPFD
;
A
#
# COMPACT_ATOMS: atom_id res chain seq x y z
N GLN A 1 54.16 14.71 -91.47
CA GLN A 1 52.86 14.01 -91.43
C GLN A 1 52.59 13.58 -89.97
N LEU A 2 51.64 14.20 -89.38
CA LEU A 2 51.17 13.91 -87.99
C LEU A 2 50.12 12.81 -88.06
N ALA A 3 50.40 11.68 -87.39
CA ALA A 3 49.42 10.59 -87.18
C ALA A 3 48.76 10.72 -85.82
N PHE A 4 47.46 10.82 -85.85
CA PHE A 4 46.61 10.82 -84.59
C PHE A 4 46.25 9.36 -84.23
N PRO A 5 46.39 8.96 -82.98
CA PRO A 5 45.88 7.66 -82.54
C PRO A 5 44.38 7.67 -82.29
N MET A 6 43.75 6.63 -82.76
CA MET A 6 42.34 6.35 -82.55
C MET A 6 42.04 5.95 -81.13
N PRO A 7 40.86 6.27 -80.55
CA PRO A 7 40.47 5.93 -79.16
C PRO A 7 40.07 4.47 -79.05
N THR A 8 40.56 3.83 -78.01
CA THR A 8 40.27 2.45 -77.60
C THR A 8 38.85 2.37 -76.93
N SER A 9 38.20 1.27 -77.21
CA SER A 9 36.86 0.87 -76.78
C SER A 9 36.59 0.94 -75.33
N ILE A 10 35.43 1.44 -74.96
CA ILE A 10 34.83 1.49 -73.61
C ILE A 10 34.28 0.11 -73.22
N PRO A 11 34.68 -0.49 -72.10
CA PRO A 11 34.04 -1.73 -71.62
C PRO A 11 32.68 -1.47 -71.06
N ALA A 12 31.69 -2.30 -71.42
CA ALA A 12 30.29 -2.27 -70.94
C ALA A 12 30.18 -2.51 -69.43
N SER A 13 29.61 -1.55 -68.73
CA SER A 13 29.26 -1.68 -67.33
C SER A 13 28.09 -2.68 -67.17
N LYS A 14 28.36 -3.78 -66.47
CA LYS A 14 27.30 -4.69 -65.99
C LYS A 14 26.57 -4.00 -64.82
N SER A 15 25.35 -3.55 -65.07
CA SER A 15 24.40 -3.14 -64.02
C SER A 15 24.02 -4.34 -63.15
N ALA A 16 24.52 -4.37 -61.93
CA ALA A 16 24.05 -5.29 -60.90
C ALA A 16 22.76 -4.75 -60.33
N ALA A 17 21.65 -5.41 -60.60
CA ALA A 17 20.37 -5.13 -59.99
C ALA A 17 20.44 -5.46 -58.47
N ALA A 18 20.44 -4.43 -57.64
CA ALA A 18 20.33 -4.59 -56.19
C ALA A 18 18.89 -5.00 -55.82
N THR A 19 18.71 -6.29 -55.58
CA THR A 19 17.47 -6.80 -55.01
C THR A 19 17.39 -6.33 -53.56
N SER A 20 16.59 -5.31 -53.30
CA SER A 20 16.28 -4.88 -51.93
C SER A 20 15.42 -5.93 -51.23
N ILE A 21 16.03 -6.72 -50.36
CA ILE A 21 15.31 -7.64 -49.50
C ILE A 21 14.61 -6.75 -48.45
N ILE A 22 13.32 -6.54 -48.63
CA ILE A 22 12.45 -5.92 -47.63
C ILE A 22 12.36 -6.90 -46.44
N ARG A 23 13.18 -6.66 -45.43
CA ARG A 23 13.14 -7.42 -44.17
C ARG A 23 11.87 -7.03 -43.41
N ALA A 24 10.93 -7.95 -43.28
CA ALA A 24 9.75 -7.76 -42.47
C ALA A 24 10.13 -7.30 -41.06
N PRO A 25 9.37 -6.36 -40.42
CA PRO A 25 9.70 -5.90 -39.07
C PRO A 25 9.67 -7.08 -38.11
N ALA A 26 10.74 -7.25 -37.35
CA ALA A 26 10.86 -8.29 -36.35
C ALA A 26 9.69 -8.15 -35.37
N LYS A 27 8.87 -9.19 -35.24
CA LYS A 27 7.78 -9.28 -34.26
C LYS A 27 8.39 -9.08 -32.88
N LYS A 28 8.02 -8.00 -32.17
CA LYS A 28 8.46 -7.78 -30.78
C LYS A 28 8.12 -9.05 -29.98
N PRO A 29 9.05 -9.57 -29.17
CA PRO A 29 8.76 -10.69 -28.31
C PRO A 29 7.57 -10.33 -27.42
N PRO A 30 6.68 -11.28 -27.07
CA PRO A 30 5.60 -11.02 -26.14
C PRO A 30 6.19 -10.51 -24.84
N VAL A 31 5.67 -9.40 -24.33
CA VAL A 31 6.02 -8.89 -22.99
C VAL A 31 5.62 -9.99 -22.01
N GLN A 32 6.59 -10.72 -21.52
CA GLN A 32 6.39 -11.64 -20.41
C GLN A 32 6.13 -10.77 -19.18
N VAL A 33 4.85 -10.57 -18.84
CA VAL A 33 4.45 -10.07 -17.53
C VAL A 33 4.83 -11.16 -16.55
N SER A 34 5.99 -10.99 -15.91
CA SER A 34 6.42 -11.90 -14.86
C SER A 34 5.33 -11.94 -13.78
N GLN A 35 4.87 -13.13 -13.40
CA GLN A 35 3.94 -13.28 -12.25
C GLN A 35 4.53 -12.73 -10.95
N ALA A 36 5.85 -12.51 -10.88
CA ALA A 36 6.52 -11.81 -9.78
C ALA A 36 6.08 -10.34 -9.62
N SER A 37 5.51 -9.69 -10.66
CA SER A 37 5.02 -8.31 -10.57
C SER A 37 3.65 -8.16 -9.89
N LEU A 38 3.00 -9.27 -9.53
CA LEU A 38 1.71 -9.27 -8.84
C LEU A 38 1.83 -9.48 -7.32
N ARG A 39 3.00 -9.81 -6.82
CA ARG A 39 3.31 -9.87 -5.39
C ARG A 39 4.10 -8.63 -5.01
N SER A 40 3.59 -7.86 -4.06
CA SER A 40 4.39 -6.83 -3.41
C SER A 40 5.43 -7.52 -2.52
N ASP A 41 6.65 -6.98 -2.51
CA ASP A 41 7.71 -7.42 -1.60
C ASP A 41 7.57 -6.77 -0.21
N ASP A 42 6.36 -6.28 0.13
CA ASP A 42 6.11 -5.64 1.42
C ASP A 42 6.19 -6.66 2.55
N PRO A 43 7.00 -6.38 3.60
CA PRO A 43 7.13 -7.25 4.76
C PRO A 43 5.85 -7.25 5.60
N SER A 44 5.78 -8.14 6.55
CA SER A 44 4.86 -7.97 7.68
C SER A 44 5.32 -6.78 8.53
N TYR A 45 4.39 -6.16 9.25
CA TYR A 45 4.72 -5.03 10.13
C TYR A 45 4.19 -5.28 11.55
N LEU A 46 5.04 -4.97 12.54
CA LEU A 46 4.61 -4.76 13.91
C LEU A 46 4.53 -3.26 14.15
N THR A 47 3.34 -2.74 14.47
CA THR A 47 3.14 -1.32 14.74
C THR A 47 2.87 -1.11 16.23
N LEU A 48 3.63 -0.19 16.81
CA LEU A 48 3.38 0.38 18.12
C LEU A 48 2.77 1.76 17.93
N GLY A 49 1.64 2.02 18.55
CA GLY A 49 0.93 3.29 18.46
C GLY A 49 0.71 3.92 19.84
N ALA A 50 0.68 5.25 19.85
CA ALA A 50 0.23 6.04 21.00
C ALA A 50 -0.53 7.27 20.50
N GLY A 51 -1.61 7.62 21.17
CA GLY A 51 -2.48 8.68 20.70
C GLY A 51 -3.47 9.17 21.73
N TYR A 52 -4.52 9.82 21.24
CA TYR A 52 -5.60 10.38 22.02
C TYR A 52 -6.92 9.80 21.55
N TYR A 53 -7.60 9.16 22.46
CA TYR A 53 -8.91 8.56 22.32
C TYR A 53 -10.00 9.60 22.62
N ASP A 54 -11.11 9.54 21.89
CA ASP A 54 -12.29 10.39 22.04
C ASP A 54 -11.98 11.89 21.84
N ILE A 55 -11.35 12.21 20.69
CA ILE A 55 -10.89 13.58 20.39
C ILE A 55 -12.01 14.58 20.19
N ASN A 56 -13.24 14.14 19.95
CA ASN A 56 -14.40 14.99 19.65
C ASN A 56 -15.36 15.16 20.83
N ASP A 57 -15.11 14.49 21.96
CA ASP A 57 -16.03 14.49 23.12
C ASP A 57 -15.26 14.69 24.43
N ASN A 58 -15.92 14.50 25.57
CA ASN A 58 -15.44 14.85 26.90
C ASN A 58 -14.79 13.68 27.68
N GLN A 59 -14.70 12.49 27.06
CA GLN A 59 -14.14 11.28 27.70
C GLN A 59 -12.75 10.94 27.14
N GLY A 60 -11.95 11.98 26.89
CA GLY A 60 -10.61 11.85 26.31
C GLY A 60 -9.64 11.08 27.19
N ALA A 61 -8.90 10.13 26.59
CA ALA A 61 -7.93 9.28 27.25
C ALA A 61 -6.66 9.11 26.41
N ALA A 62 -5.54 8.75 27.02
CA ALA A 62 -4.39 8.29 26.29
C ALA A 62 -4.67 6.91 25.66
N GLU A 63 -4.34 6.73 24.38
CA GLU A 63 -4.48 5.48 23.63
C GLU A 63 -3.13 4.84 23.41
N PHE A 64 -3.08 3.51 23.54
CA PHE A 64 -1.92 2.68 23.19
C PHE A 64 -2.37 1.54 22.32
N ARG A 65 -1.59 1.23 21.26
CA ARG A 65 -1.94 0.24 20.27
C ARG A 65 -0.76 -0.66 19.91
N LEU A 66 -1.05 -1.95 19.75
CA LEU A 66 -0.18 -2.96 19.18
C LEU A 66 -0.92 -3.61 18.01
N GLU A 67 -0.33 -3.59 16.81
CA GLU A 67 -0.95 -4.13 15.61
C GLU A 67 0.07 -4.97 14.83
N TRP A 68 -0.33 -6.16 14.44
CA TRP A 68 0.42 -7.01 13.52
C TRP A 68 -0.27 -7.01 12.17
N ARG A 69 0.41 -6.48 11.14
CA ARG A 69 -0.03 -6.47 9.75
C ARG A 69 0.74 -7.55 9.01
N PHE A 70 0.01 -8.52 8.45
CA PHE A 70 0.60 -9.61 7.67
C PHE A 70 1.06 -9.11 6.29
N LYS A 71 1.92 -9.90 5.64
CA LYS A 71 2.33 -9.68 4.24
C LYS A 71 1.10 -9.55 3.34
N GLU A 72 1.29 -8.88 2.22
CA GLU A 72 0.24 -8.79 1.20
C GLU A 72 -0.27 -10.18 0.82
N MET A 73 -1.59 -10.34 0.84
CA MET A 73 -2.24 -11.58 0.42
C MET A 73 -2.50 -11.55 -1.09
N PHE A 74 -3.20 -10.53 -1.58
CA PHE A 74 -3.43 -10.25 -3.00
C PHE A 74 -3.91 -8.80 -3.14
N TRP A 75 -3.62 -8.15 -4.28
CA TRP A 75 -4.09 -6.80 -4.64
C TRP A 75 -3.81 -5.73 -3.58
N LYS A 76 -2.63 -5.77 -2.95
CA LYS A 76 -2.21 -4.84 -1.89
C LYS A 76 -3.07 -4.89 -0.62
N ILE A 77 -3.82 -5.97 -0.43
CA ILE A 77 -4.60 -6.22 0.77
C ILE A 77 -3.73 -6.93 1.80
N HIS A 78 -3.63 -6.32 2.97
CA HIS A 78 -2.91 -6.82 4.13
C HIS A 78 -3.92 -7.16 5.23
N PRO A 79 -4.10 -8.43 5.58
CA PRO A 79 -4.79 -8.78 6.82
C PRO A 79 -4.03 -8.22 8.03
N PHE A 80 -4.73 -7.88 9.08
CA PHE A 80 -4.10 -7.48 10.33
C PHE A 80 -4.93 -7.88 11.55
N VAL A 81 -4.25 -7.94 12.69
CA VAL A 81 -4.85 -8.10 14.00
C VAL A 81 -4.23 -7.08 14.95
N GLY A 82 -4.99 -6.63 15.94
CA GLY A 82 -4.48 -5.64 16.86
C GLY A 82 -5.17 -5.65 18.21
N LEU A 83 -4.52 -4.96 19.13
CA LEU A 83 -5.01 -4.68 20.47
C LEU A 83 -4.82 -3.20 20.75
N MET A 84 -5.85 -2.55 21.25
CA MET A 84 -5.83 -1.18 21.72
C MET A 84 -6.25 -1.15 23.17
N GLY A 85 -5.63 -0.29 23.97
CA GLY A 85 -6.01 0.02 25.34
C GLY A 85 -5.93 1.50 25.61
N THR A 86 -6.69 1.98 26.57
CA THR A 86 -6.68 3.38 27.01
C THR A 86 -6.22 3.53 28.45
N SER A 87 -5.87 4.75 28.85
CA SER A 87 -5.55 5.09 30.25
C SER A 87 -6.71 4.82 31.22
N ASP A 88 -7.93 4.77 30.71
CA ASP A 88 -9.17 4.52 31.46
C ASP A 88 -9.59 3.04 31.41
N ALA A 89 -8.61 2.14 31.13
CA ALA A 89 -8.78 0.71 31.09
C ALA A 89 -9.77 0.18 30.04
N ALA A 90 -10.17 1.00 29.04
CA ALA A 90 -10.87 0.47 27.89
C ALA A 90 -9.92 -0.41 27.05
N VAL A 91 -10.45 -1.50 26.50
CA VAL A 91 -9.68 -2.46 25.70
C VAL A 91 -10.48 -2.84 24.46
N TYR A 92 -9.78 -2.89 23.30
CA TYR A 92 -10.35 -3.32 22.03
C TYR A 92 -9.41 -4.29 21.31
N GLY A 93 -9.86 -5.54 21.16
CA GLY A 93 -9.18 -6.55 20.36
C GLY A 93 -9.85 -6.71 19.00
N TYR A 94 -9.10 -6.61 17.89
CA TYR A 94 -9.69 -6.52 16.57
C TYR A 94 -8.88 -7.25 15.49
N GLY A 95 -9.56 -7.54 14.36
CA GLY A 95 -8.96 -8.04 13.15
C GLY A 95 -9.61 -7.44 11.92
N GLY A 96 -8.84 -7.29 10.85
CA GLY A 96 -9.33 -6.59 9.67
C GLY A 96 -8.44 -6.70 8.45
N ILE A 97 -8.71 -5.81 7.51
CA ILE A 97 -7.98 -5.67 6.25
C ILE A 97 -7.53 -4.23 6.05
N ALA A 98 -6.32 -4.06 5.54
CA ALA A 98 -5.73 -2.80 5.16
C ALA A 98 -5.32 -2.83 3.70
N PHE A 99 -5.32 -1.68 3.05
CA PHE A 99 -4.92 -1.51 1.68
C PHE A 99 -3.82 -0.45 1.58
N ASP A 100 -2.59 -0.84 1.18
CA ASP A 100 -1.46 0.09 1.08
C ASP A 100 -1.37 0.71 -0.32
N TRP A 101 -1.48 2.03 -0.38
CA TRP A 101 -1.27 2.81 -1.58
C TRP A 101 -0.02 3.69 -1.42
N LYS A 102 1.05 3.35 -2.14
CA LYS A 102 2.34 4.05 -2.07
C LYS A 102 2.45 5.17 -3.09
N LEU A 103 2.86 6.34 -2.63
CA LEU A 103 3.21 7.50 -3.44
C LEU A 103 4.60 8.00 -3.02
N GLY A 104 5.64 7.52 -3.72
CA GLY A 104 7.02 7.73 -3.32
C GLY A 104 7.31 7.09 -1.97
N LYS A 105 7.72 7.91 -0.98
CA LYS A 105 7.96 7.47 0.39
C LYS A 105 6.73 7.57 1.30
N PHE A 106 5.61 8.08 0.79
CA PHE A 106 4.37 8.13 1.54
C PHE A 106 3.50 6.91 1.24
N VAL A 107 2.91 6.36 2.30
CA VAL A 107 1.99 5.23 2.24
C VAL A 107 0.65 5.68 2.82
N PHE A 108 -0.41 5.55 2.03
CA PHE A 108 -1.78 5.83 2.41
C PHE A 108 -2.48 4.49 2.62
N THR A 109 -2.97 4.27 3.84
CA THR A 109 -3.54 2.98 4.21
C THR A 109 -4.95 3.15 4.78
N PRO A 110 -6.00 3.13 3.93
CA PRO A 110 -7.33 2.87 4.42
C PRO A 110 -7.44 1.45 4.98
N SER A 111 -8.17 1.29 6.08
CA SER A 111 -8.38 -0.01 6.69
C SER A 111 -9.75 -0.11 7.36
N PHE A 112 -10.23 -1.35 7.46
CA PHE A 112 -11.46 -1.69 8.14
C PHE A 112 -11.24 -2.93 9.02
N ALA A 113 -11.79 -2.91 10.24
CA ALA A 113 -11.72 -4.01 11.19
C ALA A 113 -13.02 -4.16 11.98
N ALA A 114 -13.20 -5.32 12.54
CA ALA A 114 -14.22 -5.62 13.54
C ALA A 114 -13.55 -6.26 14.74
N GLY A 115 -14.13 -6.05 15.94
CA GLY A 115 -13.55 -6.60 17.14
C GLY A 115 -14.45 -6.52 18.36
N ALA A 116 -13.89 -6.94 19.49
CA ALA A 116 -14.56 -6.89 20.79
C ALA A 116 -13.99 -5.73 21.62
N TYR A 117 -14.88 -4.88 22.08
CA TYR A 117 -14.59 -3.72 22.92
C TYR A 117 -15.13 -3.91 24.33
N ARG A 118 -14.37 -3.39 25.29
CA ARG A 118 -14.77 -3.24 26.69
C ARG A 118 -14.40 -1.83 27.14
N ASP A 119 -15.33 -1.13 27.74
CA ASP A 119 -15.24 0.28 28.14
C ASP A 119 -14.30 0.54 29.34
N GLY A 120 -14.13 -0.43 30.25
CA GLY A 120 -13.39 -0.18 31.50
C GLY A 120 -14.06 0.93 32.31
N ASP A 121 -13.26 1.98 32.61
CA ASP A 121 -13.73 3.23 33.23
C ASP A 121 -13.91 4.34 32.16
N GLY A 122 -13.78 3.99 30.88
CA GLY A 122 -13.84 4.92 29.74
C GLY A 122 -15.23 5.02 29.12
N LYS A 123 -15.29 5.38 27.84
CA LYS A 123 -16.52 5.62 27.09
C LYS A 123 -17.23 4.29 26.74
N ASP A 124 -18.49 4.16 27.16
CA ASP A 124 -19.40 3.10 26.71
C ASP A 124 -19.81 3.36 25.25
N LEU A 125 -19.47 2.46 24.34
CA LEU A 125 -19.84 2.53 22.91
C LEU A 125 -21.17 1.84 22.59
N GLY A 126 -21.84 1.28 23.61
CA GLY A 126 -23.19 0.72 23.50
C GLY A 126 -23.23 -0.75 23.11
N HIS A 127 -22.14 -1.35 22.64
CA HIS A 127 -22.08 -2.76 22.24
C HIS A 127 -20.68 -3.35 22.38
N VAL A 128 -20.60 -4.67 22.62
CA VAL A 128 -19.32 -5.37 22.69
C VAL A 128 -18.63 -5.50 21.32
N ILE A 129 -19.41 -5.61 20.24
CA ILE A 129 -18.86 -5.66 18.88
C ILE A 129 -18.81 -4.24 18.33
N GLU A 130 -17.58 -3.82 18.00
CA GLU A 130 -17.31 -2.52 17.40
C GLU A 130 -16.57 -2.68 16.07
N PHE A 131 -16.90 -1.81 15.13
CA PHE A 131 -16.23 -1.70 13.85
C PHE A 131 -15.29 -0.51 13.87
N ARG A 132 -14.12 -0.68 13.22
CA ARG A 132 -13.12 0.36 13.09
C ARG A 132 -12.93 0.71 11.61
N SER A 133 -13.15 1.97 11.26
CA SER A 133 -12.81 2.55 9.95
C SER A 133 -11.62 3.49 10.15
N ALA A 134 -10.53 3.31 9.41
CA ALA A 134 -9.31 4.07 9.62
C ALA A 134 -8.64 4.52 8.31
N LEU A 135 -7.91 5.64 8.41
CA LEU A 135 -6.96 6.11 7.42
C LEU A 135 -5.62 6.40 8.11
N GLU A 136 -4.57 5.75 7.65
CA GLU A 136 -3.19 6.02 8.04
C GLU A 136 -2.45 6.73 6.89
N ILE A 137 -1.63 7.72 7.24
CA ILE A 137 -0.64 8.33 6.35
C ILE A 137 0.71 8.14 7.00
N ALA A 138 1.57 7.33 6.39
CA ALA A 138 2.89 7.00 6.92
C ALA A 138 4.01 7.42 5.95
N TYR A 139 5.15 7.79 6.52
CA TYR A 139 6.41 7.94 5.80
C TYR A 139 7.22 6.65 5.94
N GLU A 140 7.58 6.02 4.81
CA GLU A 140 8.42 4.83 4.77
C GLU A 140 9.88 5.23 4.59
N PHE A 141 10.73 4.86 5.54
CA PHE A 141 12.17 5.08 5.52
C PHE A 141 12.87 4.07 4.58
N ASP A 142 14.15 4.30 4.26
CA ASP A 142 14.91 3.43 3.36
C ASP A 142 15.12 2.00 3.93
N ASN A 143 15.09 1.87 5.26
CA ASN A 143 15.11 0.58 5.97
C ASN A 143 13.70 -0.04 6.14
N ARG A 144 12.69 0.48 5.42
CA ARG A 144 11.30 0.02 5.40
C ARG A 144 10.52 0.21 6.71
N HIS A 145 11.11 0.80 7.75
CA HIS A 145 10.34 1.26 8.90
C HIS A 145 9.36 2.35 8.46
N ARG A 146 8.25 2.49 9.18
CA ARG A 146 7.27 3.54 8.89
C ARG A 146 6.96 4.35 10.14
N LEU A 147 6.81 5.65 9.97
CA LEU A 147 6.25 6.55 10.96
C LEU A 147 4.97 7.14 10.37
N GLY A 148 3.85 6.90 11.00
CA GLY A 148 2.53 7.26 10.47
C GLY A 148 1.64 7.94 11.49
N LEU A 149 0.73 8.76 10.97
CA LEU A 149 -0.40 9.31 11.69
C LEU A 149 -1.64 8.55 11.22
N ILE A 150 -2.40 8.02 12.17
CA ILE A 150 -3.65 7.32 11.92
C ILE A 150 -4.81 8.03 12.59
N PHE A 151 -5.86 8.25 11.83
CA PHE A 151 -7.17 8.64 12.33
C PHE A 151 -8.12 7.46 12.15
N TYR A 152 -8.89 7.13 13.18
CA TYR A 152 -9.88 6.09 13.08
C TYR A 152 -11.10 6.37 13.92
N HIS A 153 -12.22 5.83 13.45
CA HIS A 153 -13.53 5.87 14.09
C HIS A 153 -13.92 4.47 14.54
N LEU A 154 -14.44 4.35 15.75
CA LEU A 154 -15.07 3.14 16.29
C LEU A 154 -16.58 3.38 16.44
N SER A 155 -17.39 2.39 16.03
CA SER A 155 -18.83 2.40 16.25
C SER A 155 -19.40 0.99 16.12
N ASN A 156 -20.54 0.74 16.76
CA ASN A 156 -21.21 -0.55 16.63
C ASN A 156 -22.10 -0.68 15.38
N ALA A 157 -22.03 0.28 14.46
CA ALA A 157 -22.82 0.29 13.22
C ALA A 157 -24.33 0.09 13.45
N SER A 158 -24.86 0.59 14.56
CA SER A 158 -26.26 0.44 14.99
C SER A 158 -26.69 -1.00 15.29
N LEU A 159 -25.76 -1.85 15.75
CA LEU A 159 -26.10 -3.16 16.29
C LEU A 159 -26.87 -3.06 17.63
N ALA A 160 -26.78 -1.92 18.30
CA ALA A 160 -27.55 -1.58 19.48
C ALA A 160 -28.29 -0.24 19.30
N ASP A 161 -29.27 0.04 20.14
CA ASP A 161 -30.04 1.30 20.14
C ASP A 161 -29.14 2.51 20.45
N ASN A 162 -28.11 2.32 21.27
CA ASN A 162 -27.08 3.32 21.57
C ASN A 162 -25.84 3.08 20.76
N ASN A 163 -25.41 4.09 19.98
CA ASN A 163 -24.20 4.05 19.13
C ASN A 163 -23.50 5.42 19.13
N PRO A 164 -22.89 5.82 20.25
CA PRO A 164 -22.26 7.14 20.36
C PRO A 164 -21.02 7.28 19.46
N GLY A 165 -20.34 6.16 19.22
CA GLY A 165 -19.08 6.15 18.49
C GLY A 165 -17.95 6.90 19.20
N THR A 166 -16.75 6.86 18.64
CA THR A 166 -15.59 7.64 19.09
C THR A 166 -14.56 7.77 17.99
N GLU A 167 -13.80 8.87 18.00
CA GLU A 167 -12.68 9.14 17.10
C GLU A 167 -11.37 9.13 17.86
N VAL A 168 -10.35 8.60 17.20
CA VAL A 168 -9.01 8.47 17.76
C VAL A 168 -7.98 9.00 16.78
N LEU A 169 -7.02 9.77 17.27
CA LEU A 169 -5.85 10.20 16.53
C LEU A 169 -4.60 9.66 17.21
N SER A 170 -3.81 8.89 16.47
CA SER A 170 -2.66 8.16 17.02
C SER A 170 -1.45 8.26 16.10
N LEU A 171 -0.26 8.36 16.68
CA LEU A 171 1.02 8.21 16.00
C LEU A 171 1.45 6.74 16.10
N GLY A 172 1.88 6.16 14.98
CA GLY A 172 2.33 4.77 14.89
C GLY A 172 3.74 4.64 14.35
N TYR A 173 4.51 3.75 14.95
CA TYR A 173 5.82 3.35 14.43
C TYR A 173 5.79 1.87 14.05
N SER A 174 6.02 1.59 12.76
CA SER A 174 5.94 0.23 12.20
C SER A 174 7.32 -0.32 11.91
N ILE A 175 7.58 -1.50 12.43
CA ILE A 175 8.83 -2.26 12.31
C ILE A 175 8.58 -3.37 11.29
N PRO A 176 9.38 -3.46 10.19
CA PRO A 176 9.24 -4.51 9.19
C PRO A 176 9.77 -5.85 9.71
N PHE A 177 9.09 -6.95 9.32
CA PHE A 177 9.50 -8.33 9.55
C PHE A 177 9.36 -9.13 8.25
N ASP A 178 10.42 -9.82 7.82
CA ASP A 178 10.48 -10.66 6.62
C ASP A 178 10.08 -12.13 6.90
#